data_57be4dcb7b9abdcbf2f2c0cb2d9280ae
#
_entry.id   57be4dcb7b9abdcbf2f2c0cb2d9280ae
#
_cell.length_a   1.000
_cell.length_b   1.000
_cell.length_c   1.000
_cell.angle_alpha   90.00
_cell.angle_beta   90.00
_cell.angle_gamma   90.00
#
_symmetry.space_group_name_H-M   'P 1'
#
loop_
_entity.id
_entity.type
_entity.pdbx_description
1 polymer ?
#
loop_
_entity_poly.entity_id
_entity_poly.type
_entity_poly.pdbx_seq_one_letter_code
_entity_poly.pdbx_strand_id
1 'polypeptide(L)'
;MHVINSLLALTKLKTLNKLSRYSGFAVLLSVCLGISASSASSIHASNNSATSSWQQLQNSGENQDVYFHTWGGDPQINAYIQWAADALKDKYNINLVHVKLSDTSEAVSRVLAEKSANNNQQGRVDLIWINGANFATMSDNDLLLKDWASNLPNFKLTDPKNNPAVTLDFGVPTQGMEAPWGQASLTFYYDSLALDKPPATLSELASWTQQNPGRFSYPKPPDFLGMSFLKYALVILHEQNDAETGSNSKAQLDQPVTEANKEVVLKSLWQFLDTLHPSLWRDGQQFPQSGAQMRRLVDDTELSLAFTFSGPEVPAAVQRYDLPPSIRSYAMRDGSLSNTHFVAIPYNASHPEAAQLVANFLLSPEAQAYKQQPSVWGDKTVLVQAMLSPEQQALFKTTKPHPSALAFDAIKRTVSEPHPSWVDAIMQGWQTRYGVSQ
;
A
#
# COMPACT_ATOMS: atom_id res chain seq x y z
N MET A 1 23.42 -32.84 30.34
CA MET A 1 24.79 -33.30 30.13
C MET A 1 25.34 -32.47 29.01
N HIS A 2 26.02 -31.50 29.42
CA HIS A 2 27.43 -31.17 29.15
C HIS A 2 27.61 -30.57 27.74
N VAL A 3 28.25 -29.45 27.43
CA VAL A 3 29.14 -28.56 28.21
C VAL A 3 29.52 -27.46 27.22
N ILE A 4 29.33 -26.22 27.58
CA ILE A 4 30.28 -25.17 27.99
C ILE A 4 31.06 -24.52 26.84
N ASN A 5 30.80 -23.20 26.70
CA ASN A 5 31.71 -22.06 26.98
C ASN A 5 33.00 -21.95 26.14
N SER A 6 33.29 -20.86 25.69
CA SER A 6 33.99 -19.60 26.12
C SER A 6 34.86 -19.16 24.96
N LEU A 7 35.35 -18.00 24.77
CA LEU A 7 35.82 -16.78 25.46
C LEU A 7 36.01 -15.71 24.39
N LEU A 8 35.58 -14.50 24.53
CA LEU A 8 36.23 -13.33 25.12
C LEU A 8 37.74 -13.18 24.92
N ALA A 9 38.12 -12.11 24.25
CA ALA A 9 39.11 -11.08 24.66
C ALA A 9 39.51 -10.25 23.46
N LEU A 10 39.19 -8.95 23.45
CA LEU A 10 40.02 -7.84 23.89
C LEU A 10 41.35 -7.67 23.13
N THR A 11 41.52 -6.58 22.45
CA THR A 11 42.46 -5.54 22.86
C THR A 11 42.31 -4.24 22.07
N LYS A 12 42.25 -3.16 22.83
CA LYS A 12 42.46 -1.76 22.46
C LYS A 12 43.96 -1.51 22.19
N LEU A 13 44.25 -0.49 21.38
CA LEU A 13 45.27 0.57 21.61
C LEU A 13 45.23 1.51 20.39
N LYS A 14 44.80 2.74 20.55
CA LYS A 14 45.49 3.96 21.01
C LYS A 14 46.57 4.48 20.04
N THR A 15 46.22 5.61 19.45
CA THR A 15 46.75 6.98 19.54
C THR A 15 48.10 7.29 18.90
N LEU A 16 48.19 8.35 18.20
CA LEU A 16 48.79 9.66 18.40
C LEU A 16 49.47 10.28 17.16
N ASN A 17 48.98 11.46 16.81
CA ASN A 17 49.69 12.72 16.56
C ASN A 17 50.87 12.78 15.53
N LYS A 18 50.85 13.72 14.63
CA LYS A 18 51.45 15.08 14.74
C LYS A 18 51.41 15.84 13.42
N LEU A 19 50.90 17.03 13.53
CA LEU A 19 51.29 18.33 13.00
C LEU A 19 52.63 18.48 12.24
N SER A 20 52.59 19.26 11.14
CA SER A 20 53.52 20.34 10.77
C SER A 20 53.14 20.89 9.39
N ARG A 21 52.63 22.12 9.19
CA ARG A 21 53.20 23.46 9.16
C ARG A 21 54.18 23.73 8.00
N TYR A 22 53.84 24.77 7.30
CA TYR A 22 54.52 25.91 6.61
C TYR A 22 54.20 25.93 5.11
N SER A 23 53.56 26.93 4.64
CA SER A 23 53.88 28.35 4.35
C SER A 23 54.40 28.58 2.92
N GLY A 24 53.77 29.54 2.22
CA GLY A 24 54.48 30.38 1.31
C GLY A 24 53.69 30.88 0.11
N PHE A 25 53.10 32.04 0.19
CA PHE A 25 53.07 33.18 -0.74
C PHE A 25 53.14 32.94 -2.26
N ALA A 26 52.16 33.47 -2.99
CA ALA A 26 52.37 34.64 -3.87
C ALA A 26 51.08 35.10 -4.57
N VAL A 27 50.85 36.36 -4.54
CA VAL A 27 49.81 37.19 -5.13
C VAL A 27 50.10 37.35 -6.64
N LEU A 28 49.05 37.27 -7.49
CA LEU A 28 49.00 38.11 -8.70
C LEU A 28 47.52 38.38 -9.07
N LEU A 29 47.15 39.67 -8.96
CA LEU A 29 45.94 40.26 -9.50
C LEU A 29 45.99 40.18 -11.05
N SER A 30 44.88 39.79 -11.63
CA SER A 30 44.47 40.25 -12.97
C SER A 30 42.95 40.40 -13.04
N VAL A 31 42.55 41.64 -13.14
CA VAL A 31 41.18 42.10 -13.41
C VAL A 31 40.91 41.86 -14.89
N CYS A 32 39.85 41.14 -15.23
CA CYS A 32 39.18 41.27 -16.51
C CYS A 32 37.66 41.24 -16.33
N LEU A 33 37.02 42.35 -16.63
CA LEU A 33 35.60 42.47 -16.86
C LEU A 33 35.17 41.51 -17.98
N GLY A 34 34.11 40.72 -17.73
CA GLY A 34 33.47 39.85 -18.70
C GLY A 34 32.01 39.62 -18.32
N ILE A 35 31.18 40.52 -18.71
CA ILE A 35 29.75 40.48 -19.09
C ILE A 35 28.97 39.20 -18.78
N SER A 36 27.93 39.42 -17.99
CA SER A 36 26.81 38.54 -17.70
C SER A 36 26.08 38.05 -18.95
N ALA A 37 26.09 36.74 -19.20
CA ALA A 37 25.12 36.06 -20.04
C ALA A 37 25.25 34.53 -19.81
N SER A 38 24.66 33.99 -18.78
CA SER A 38 24.48 32.52 -18.65
C SER A 38 23.48 32.20 -17.53
N SER A 39 22.16 32.45 -17.75
CA SER A 39 21.12 31.92 -16.89
C SER A 39 20.04 31.13 -17.64
N ALA A 40 20.20 30.90 -18.93
CA ALA A 40 19.22 30.19 -19.75
C ALA A 40 19.65 28.76 -20.17
N SER A 41 20.90 28.37 -19.92
CA SER A 41 21.42 27.08 -20.44
C SER A 41 21.25 25.90 -19.47
N SER A 42 21.06 26.15 -18.17
CA SER A 42 21.02 25.05 -17.18
C SER A 42 19.69 24.27 -17.15
N ILE A 43 18.57 24.91 -17.47
CA ILE A 43 17.26 24.25 -17.46
C ILE A 43 17.09 23.35 -18.70
N HIS A 44 17.62 23.76 -19.85
CA HIS A 44 17.56 22.95 -21.07
C HIS A 44 18.52 21.76 -21.05
N ALA A 45 19.68 21.89 -20.42
CA ALA A 45 20.64 20.79 -20.30
C ALA A 45 20.14 19.67 -19.35
N SER A 46 19.45 20.02 -18.25
CA SER A 46 18.92 19.01 -17.33
C SER A 46 17.73 18.23 -17.92
N ASN A 47 16.86 18.89 -18.67
CA ASN A 47 15.75 18.23 -19.35
C ASN A 47 16.21 17.31 -20.49
N ASN A 48 17.24 17.70 -21.25
CA ASN A 48 17.80 16.87 -22.31
C ASN A 48 18.54 15.64 -21.76
N SER A 49 19.21 15.74 -20.62
CA SER A 49 19.90 14.59 -20.02
C SER A 49 18.90 13.56 -19.45
N ALA A 50 17.84 13.99 -18.79
CA ALA A 50 16.79 13.10 -18.27
C ALA A 50 16.03 12.40 -19.42
N THR A 51 15.72 13.11 -20.49
CA THR A 51 15.06 12.53 -21.67
C THR A 51 15.95 11.51 -22.37
N SER A 52 17.26 11.77 -22.46
CA SER A 52 18.23 10.84 -23.05
C SER A 52 18.41 9.58 -22.20
N SER A 53 18.39 9.70 -20.87
CA SER A 53 18.50 8.55 -19.97
C SER A 53 17.27 7.65 -20.00
N TRP A 54 16.06 8.23 -20.07
CA TRP A 54 14.83 7.45 -20.23
C TRP A 54 14.76 6.72 -21.57
N GLN A 55 15.15 7.37 -22.66
CA GLN A 55 15.21 6.75 -23.99
C GLN A 55 16.21 5.58 -24.04
N GLN A 56 17.35 5.70 -23.37
CA GLN A 56 18.31 4.60 -23.26
C GLN A 56 17.72 3.42 -22.48
N LEU A 57 17.06 3.70 -21.34
CA LEU A 57 16.37 2.67 -20.53
C LEU A 57 15.29 1.99 -21.37
N GLN A 58 14.50 2.74 -22.14
CA GLN A 58 13.48 2.19 -23.03
C GLN A 58 14.10 1.24 -24.06
N ASN A 59 15.14 1.65 -24.75
CA ASN A 59 15.82 0.81 -25.74
C ASN A 59 16.41 -0.48 -25.13
N SER A 60 16.86 -0.41 -23.86
CA SER A 60 17.39 -1.58 -23.14
C SER A 60 16.31 -2.52 -22.62
N GLY A 61 15.12 -1.98 -22.28
CA GLY A 61 14.03 -2.76 -21.68
C GLY A 61 13.06 -3.37 -22.70
N GLU A 62 13.09 -2.93 -23.97
CA GLU A 62 12.23 -3.52 -25.00
C GLU A 62 12.61 -4.96 -25.35
N ASN A 63 11.65 -5.73 -25.86
CA ASN A 63 11.84 -7.10 -26.35
C ASN A 63 12.24 -8.11 -25.26
N GLN A 64 11.81 -7.89 -24.01
CA GLN A 64 12.13 -8.74 -22.86
C GLN A 64 10.88 -9.35 -22.24
N ASP A 65 11.10 -10.40 -21.45
CA ASP A 65 10.08 -10.94 -20.55
C ASP A 65 10.12 -10.18 -19.22
N VAL A 66 8.95 -10.01 -18.54
CA VAL A 66 8.86 -9.46 -17.18
C VAL A 66 7.95 -10.37 -16.35
N TYR A 67 8.49 -10.98 -15.31
CA TYR A 67 7.75 -11.83 -14.39
C TYR A 67 7.16 -10.96 -13.26
N PHE A 68 5.89 -10.63 -13.41
CA PHE A 68 5.15 -9.80 -12.45
C PHE A 68 4.42 -10.66 -11.43
N HIS A 69 4.90 -10.66 -10.20
CA HIS A 69 4.35 -11.40 -9.08
C HIS A 69 3.27 -10.57 -8.38
N THR A 70 2.03 -11.01 -8.45
CA THR A 70 0.88 -10.30 -7.85
C THR A 70 -0.11 -11.26 -7.21
N TRP A 71 -0.88 -10.75 -6.26
CA TRP A 71 -2.06 -11.45 -5.79
C TRP A 71 -3.02 -11.77 -6.95
N GLY A 72 -3.45 -13.03 -7.04
CA GLY A 72 -4.23 -13.54 -8.17
C GLY A 72 -5.68 -13.90 -7.83
N GLY A 73 -6.18 -13.48 -6.66
CA GLY A 73 -7.48 -13.93 -6.13
C GLY A 73 -8.72 -13.27 -6.75
N ASP A 74 -8.58 -12.24 -7.59
CA ASP A 74 -9.70 -11.52 -8.20
C ASP A 74 -9.66 -11.61 -9.73
N PRO A 75 -10.74 -12.07 -10.39
CA PRO A 75 -10.81 -12.19 -11.85
C PRO A 75 -10.71 -10.85 -12.60
N GLN A 76 -11.21 -9.74 -12.04
CA GLN A 76 -11.18 -8.42 -12.67
C GLN A 76 -9.76 -7.86 -12.65
N ILE A 77 -9.06 -8.01 -11.52
CA ILE A 77 -7.64 -7.65 -11.41
C ILE A 77 -6.80 -8.46 -12.41
N ASN A 78 -7.04 -9.78 -12.48
CA ASN A 78 -6.35 -10.64 -13.43
C ASN A 78 -6.61 -10.23 -14.89
N ALA A 79 -7.84 -9.83 -15.22
CA ALA A 79 -8.19 -9.34 -16.56
C ALA A 79 -7.53 -8.00 -16.87
N TYR A 80 -7.44 -7.08 -15.89
CA TYR A 80 -6.70 -5.83 -16.07
C TYR A 80 -5.21 -6.07 -16.33
N ILE A 81 -4.57 -6.97 -15.58
CA ILE A 81 -3.15 -7.31 -15.77
C ILE A 81 -2.95 -7.94 -17.16
N GLN A 82 -3.87 -8.77 -17.62
CA GLN A 82 -3.81 -9.32 -18.98
C GLN A 82 -3.93 -8.24 -20.05
N TRP A 83 -4.86 -7.28 -19.89
CA TRP A 83 -4.97 -6.12 -20.78
C TRP A 83 -3.66 -5.30 -20.79
N ALA A 84 -3.05 -5.09 -19.63
CA ALA A 84 -1.77 -4.39 -19.54
C ALA A 84 -0.65 -5.16 -20.25
N ALA A 85 -0.66 -6.50 -20.17
CA ALA A 85 0.28 -7.36 -20.88
C ALA A 85 0.15 -7.21 -22.41
N ASP A 86 -1.08 -7.22 -22.93
CA ASP A 86 -1.36 -7.05 -24.35
C ASP A 86 -0.88 -5.65 -24.82
N ALA A 87 -1.20 -4.59 -24.08
CA ALA A 87 -0.76 -3.23 -24.40
C ALA A 87 0.77 -3.04 -24.35
N LEU A 88 1.46 -3.68 -23.39
CA LEU A 88 2.92 -3.67 -23.29
C LEU A 88 3.57 -4.47 -24.41
N LYS A 89 2.94 -5.56 -24.85
CA LYS A 89 3.37 -6.33 -26.02
C LYS A 89 3.33 -5.49 -27.28
N ASP A 90 2.22 -4.78 -27.49
CA ASP A 90 2.04 -3.92 -28.68
C ASP A 90 2.99 -2.72 -28.66
N LYS A 91 3.21 -2.12 -27.49
CA LYS A 91 3.97 -0.86 -27.37
C LYS A 91 5.48 -1.04 -27.30
N TYR A 92 5.96 -2.06 -26.59
CA TYR A 92 7.38 -2.26 -26.27
C TYR A 92 7.90 -3.66 -26.63
N ASN A 93 7.04 -4.51 -27.21
CA ASN A 93 7.31 -5.95 -27.39
C ASN A 93 7.73 -6.65 -26.09
N ILE A 94 7.26 -6.16 -24.93
CA ILE A 94 7.48 -6.79 -23.62
C ILE A 94 6.43 -7.89 -23.44
N ASN A 95 6.89 -9.07 -23.03
CA ASN A 95 6.01 -10.18 -22.64
C ASN A 95 5.84 -10.14 -21.11
N LEU A 96 4.74 -9.56 -20.63
CA LEU A 96 4.42 -9.51 -19.21
C LEU A 96 3.81 -10.83 -18.75
N VAL A 97 4.54 -11.58 -17.92
CA VAL A 97 4.09 -12.87 -17.36
C VAL A 97 3.49 -12.63 -15.97
N HIS A 98 2.17 -12.77 -15.85
CA HIS A 98 1.48 -12.65 -14.57
C HIS A 98 1.70 -13.90 -13.72
N VAL A 99 2.54 -13.83 -12.69
CA VAL A 99 2.76 -14.88 -11.70
C VAL A 99 1.81 -14.66 -10.52
N LYS A 100 0.74 -15.47 -10.47
CA LYS A 100 -0.31 -15.34 -9.46
C LYS A 100 0.14 -15.92 -8.12
N LEU A 101 0.03 -15.11 -7.08
CA LEU A 101 0.32 -15.46 -5.69
C LEU A 101 -0.97 -15.55 -4.88
N SER A 102 -0.95 -16.36 -3.83
CA SER A 102 -1.97 -16.32 -2.77
C SER A 102 -1.70 -15.18 -1.78
N ASP A 103 -0.41 -14.91 -1.53
CA ASP A 103 0.07 -13.83 -0.67
C ASP A 103 1.42 -13.29 -1.17
N THR A 104 1.65 -11.97 -1.03
CA THR A 104 2.89 -11.31 -1.47
C THR A 104 4.14 -11.83 -0.75
N SER A 105 4.02 -12.33 0.48
CA SER A 105 5.12 -12.92 1.24
C SER A 105 5.78 -14.12 0.54
N GLU A 106 5.09 -14.78 -0.39
CA GLU A 106 5.67 -15.84 -1.22
C GLU A 106 6.79 -15.30 -2.13
N ALA A 107 6.59 -14.12 -2.74
CA ALA A 107 7.61 -13.47 -3.55
C ALA A 107 8.76 -12.96 -2.68
N VAL A 108 8.46 -12.35 -1.52
CA VAL A 108 9.47 -11.92 -0.54
C VAL A 108 10.37 -13.09 -0.12
N SER A 109 9.76 -14.20 0.25
CA SER A 109 10.47 -15.43 0.66
C SER A 109 11.37 -15.96 -0.47
N ARG A 110 10.91 -15.89 -1.71
CA ARG A 110 11.70 -16.29 -2.89
C ARG A 110 12.94 -15.42 -3.05
N VAL A 111 12.81 -14.10 -3.01
CA VAL A 111 13.95 -13.19 -3.15
C VAL A 111 14.94 -13.35 -1.99
N LEU A 112 14.45 -13.55 -0.76
CA LEU A 112 15.30 -13.90 0.40
C LEU A 112 16.10 -15.19 0.20
N ALA A 113 15.44 -16.24 -0.31
CA ALA A 113 16.10 -17.51 -0.62
C ALA A 113 17.15 -17.35 -1.72
N GLU A 114 16.87 -16.56 -2.76
CA GLU A 114 17.81 -16.26 -3.84
C GLU A 114 19.03 -15.50 -3.30
N LYS A 115 18.85 -14.51 -2.42
CA LYS A 115 19.94 -13.79 -1.75
C LYS A 115 20.79 -14.75 -0.91
N SER A 116 20.15 -15.63 -0.15
CA SER A 116 20.86 -16.63 0.66
C SER A 116 21.66 -17.64 -0.19
N ALA A 117 21.22 -17.89 -1.42
CA ALA A 117 21.93 -18.70 -2.41
C ALA A 117 22.99 -17.92 -3.23
N ASN A 118 23.25 -16.64 -2.89
CA ASN A 118 24.12 -15.72 -3.63
C ASN A 118 23.72 -15.50 -5.09
N ASN A 119 22.43 -15.65 -5.42
CA ASN A 119 21.90 -15.32 -6.74
C ASN A 119 21.59 -13.81 -6.82
N ASN A 120 22.60 -13.01 -7.17
CA ASN A 120 22.54 -11.55 -7.14
C ASN A 120 22.17 -10.90 -8.50
N GLN A 121 21.96 -11.65 -9.57
CA GLN A 121 21.76 -11.11 -10.93
C GLN A 121 20.74 -11.86 -11.79
N GLN A 122 20.28 -13.02 -11.36
CA GLN A 122 19.38 -13.90 -12.12
C GLN A 122 18.16 -14.29 -11.27
N GLY A 123 17.55 -13.27 -10.68
CA GLY A 123 16.32 -13.44 -9.91
C GLY A 123 15.16 -13.88 -10.83
N ARG A 124 14.22 -14.62 -10.25
CA ARG A 124 13.01 -15.07 -10.95
C ARG A 124 11.82 -14.14 -10.76
N VAL A 125 12.04 -13.03 -10.09
CA VAL A 125 11.04 -12.01 -9.81
C VAL A 125 11.55 -10.70 -10.39
N ASP A 126 10.84 -10.15 -11.38
CA ASP A 126 11.23 -8.87 -11.98
C ASP A 126 10.43 -7.71 -11.40
N LEU A 127 9.15 -7.94 -11.08
CA LEU A 127 8.27 -6.94 -10.50
C LEU A 127 7.36 -7.59 -9.46
N ILE A 128 7.08 -6.89 -8.36
CA ILE A 128 6.21 -7.34 -7.27
C ILE A 128 5.15 -6.27 -7.01
N TRP A 129 3.87 -6.65 -6.91
CA TRP A 129 2.87 -5.84 -6.22
C TRP A 129 3.07 -5.98 -4.72
N ILE A 130 3.41 -4.89 -4.04
CA ILE A 130 3.87 -4.90 -2.66
C ILE A 130 3.28 -3.73 -1.87
N ASN A 131 3.20 -3.88 -0.57
CA ASN A 131 2.96 -2.81 0.39
C ASN A 131 3.26 -3.26 1.84
N GLY A 132 3.31 -2.29 2.75
CA GLY A 132 3.32 -2.48 4.19
C GLY A 132 4.46 -3.33 4.72
N ALA A 133 4.14 -4.38 5.49
CA ALA A 133 5.14 -5.22 6.13
C ALA A 133 6.06 -5.95 5.14
N ASN A 134 5.54 -6.29 3.95
CA ASN A 134 6.33 -6.91 2.88
C ASN A 134 7.38 -5.93 2.33
N PHE A 135 6.99 -4.67 2.09
CA PHE A 135 7.92 -3.63 1.69
C PHE A 135 8.98 -3.37 2.76
N ALA A 136 8.57 -3.16 4.02
CA ALA A 136 9.48 -2.97 5.14
C ALA A 136 10.49 -4.12 5.24
N THR A 137 10.04 -5.38 5.17
CA THR A 137 10.91 -6.55 5.18
C THR A 137 11.92 -6.53 4.04
N MET A 138 11.49 -6.22 2.81
CA MET A 138 12.41 -6.18 1.67
C MET A 138 13.39 -5.02 1.75
N SER A 139 12.95 -3.86 2.22
CA SER A 139 13.80 -2.67 2.41
C SER A 139 14.87 -2.91 3.48
N ASP A 140 14.48 -3.43 4.65
CA ASP A 140 15.38 -3.68 5.78
C ASP A 140 16.44 -4.74 5.47
N ASN A 141 16.17 -5.63 4.52
CA ASN A 141 17.09 -6.67 4.09
C ASN A 141 17.82 -6.35 2.79
N ASP A 142 17.80 -5.10 2.29
CA ASP A 142 18.42 -4.69 1.01
C ASP A 142 18.03 -5.62 -0.16
N LEU A 143 16.74 -5.89 -0.32
CA LEU A 143 16.22 -6.79 -1.36
C LEU A 143 15.61 -6.04 -2.54
N LEU A 144 15.62 -4.70 -2.53
CA LEU A 144 14.98 -3.87 -3.55
C LEU A 144 16.00 -3.07 -4.35
N LEU A 145 15.69 -2.86 -5.63
CA LEU A 145 16.38 -1.90 -6.47
C LEU A 145 16.10 -0.49 -5.94
N LYS A 146 17.15 0.33 -5.81
CA LYS A 146 17.07 1.69 -5.23
C LYS A 146 17.00 2.77 -6.30
N ASP A 147 16.45 3.93 -5.96
CA ASP A 147 16.52 5.19 -6.74
C ASP A 147 15.97 5.12 -8.17
N TRP A 148 15.00 4.24 -8.47
CA TRP A 148 14.43 4.09 -9.81
C TRP A 148 13.05 4.74 -9.99
N ALA A 149 12.17 4.62 -9.00
CA ALA A 149 10.75 4.96 -9.14
C ALA A 149 10.53 6.46 -9.41
N SER A 150 11.31 7.33 -8.73
CA SER A 150 11.25 8.78 -8.91
C SER A 150 11.72 9.25 -10.30
N ASN A 151 12.44 8.40 -11.02
CA ASN A 151 12.94 8.68 -12.39
C ASN A 151 11.91 8.31 -13.47
N LEU A 152 10.81 7.65 -13.12
CA LEU A 152 9.75 7.32 -14.07
C LEU A 152 9.06 8.60 -14.58
N PRO A 153 8.88 8.78 -15.91
CA PRO A 153 8.23 9.98 -16.47
C PRO A 153 6.85 10.28 -15.89
N ASN A 154 6.07 9.23 -15.57
CA ASN A 154 4.72 9.38 -15.05
C ASN A 154 4.67 9.59 -13.52
N PHE A 155 5.76 9.35 -12.79
CA PHE A 155 5.78 9.51 -11.33
C PHE A 155 5.45 10.95 -10.89
N LYS A 156 5.91 11.96 -11.64
CA LYS A 156 5.61 13.37 -11.37
C LYS A 156 4.10 13.69 -11.38
N LEU A 157 3.29 12.89 -12.10
CA LEU A 157 1.83 13.09 -12.20
C LEU A 157 1.10 12.69 -10.91
N THR A 158 1.79 12.07 -9.95
CA THR A 158 1.28 11.72 -8.62
C THR A 158 1.44 12.85 -7.60
N ASP A 159 2.09 13.95 -7.97
CA ASP A 159 2.44 15.09 -7.10
C ASP A 159 3.16 14.67 -5.80
N PRO A 160 4.33 14.01 -5.90
CA PRO A 160 5.00 13.42 -4.73
C PRO A 160 5.45 14.46 -3.68
N LYS A 161 5.48 15.74 -4.04
CA LYS A 161 5.82 16.83 -3.11
C LYS A 161 4.68 17.15 -2.13
N ASN A 162 3.43 17.05 -2.61
CA ASN A 162 2.24 17.41 -1.84
C ASN A 162 1.37 16.20 -1.48
N ASN A 163 1.73 15.01 -1.98
CA ASN A 163 1.01 13.77 -1.75
C ASN A 163 1.91 12.73 -1.06
N PRO A 164 2.01 12.74 0.28
CA PRO A 164 2.83 11.79 1.01
C PRO A 164 2.40 10.33 0.83
N ALA A 165 1.15 10.06 0.44
CA ALA A 165 0.66 8.71 0.22
C ALA A 165 1.36 7.96 -0.93
N VAL A 166 2.11 8.65 -1.78
CA VAL A 166 2.88 8.04 -2.88
C VAL A 166 4.39 7.95 -2.60
N THR A 167 4.82 8.41 -1.42
CA THR A 167 6.21 8.40 -0.97
C THR A 167 6.40 7.73 0.39
N LEU A 168 5.28 7.31 1.00
CA LEU A 168 5.24 6.56 2.25
C LEU A 168 4.41 5.30 2.05
N ASP A 169 4.97 4.15 2.36
CA ASP A 169 4.25 2.89 2.44
C ASP A 169 4.05 2.50 3.91
N PHE A 170 2.82 2.56 4.39
CA PHE A 170 2.44 2.38 5.80
C PHE A 170 3.35 3.17 6.75
N GLY A 171 3.62 4.45 6.41
CA GLY A 171 4.48 5.32 7.20
C GLY A 171 6.00 5.13 6.98
N VAL A 172 6.43 4.11 6.25
CA VAL A 172 7.83 3.87 5.89
C VAL A 172 8.16 4.64 4.60
N PRO A 173 9.21 5.48 4.57
CA PRO A 173 9.62 6.17 3.36
C PRO A 173 10.03 5.20 2.25
N THR A 174 9.45 5.37 1.05
CA THR A 174 9.72 4.50 -0.11
C THR A 174 11.13 4.66 -0.66
N GLN A 175 11.74 5.82 -0.47
CA GLN A 175 13.11 6.14 -0.93
C GLN A 175 13.36 5.80 -2.41
N GLY A 176 12.31 5.87 -3.25
CA GLY A 176 12.40 5.55 -4.67
C GLY A 176 12.58 4.06 -4.99
N MET A 177 12.36 3.16 -4.03
CA MET A 177 12.44 1.70 -4.22
C MET A 177 11.16 1.08 -4.77
N GLU A 178 10.06 1.85 -4.77
CA GLU A 178 8.77 1.39 -5.28
C GLU A 178 7.99 2.53 -5.95
N ALA A 179 7.15 2.20 -6.91
CA ALA A 179 6.29 3.13 -7.63
C ALA A 179 4.82 2.88 -7.29
N PRO A 180 4.03 3.94 -6.97
CA PRO A 180 2.60 3.79 -6.70
C PRO A 180 1.85 3.46 -7.99
N TRP A 181 0.81 2.62 -7.91
CA TRP A 181 -0.01 2.32 -9.08
C TRP A 181 -1.51 2.20 -8.83
N GLY A 182 -1.95 2.31 -7.57
CA GLY A 182 -3.36 2.32 -7.21
C GLY A 182 -3.59 2.71 -5.76
N GLN A 183 -4.86 2.90 -5.39
CA GLN A 183 -5.30 3.21 -4.04
C GLN A 183 -6.52 2.39 -3.66
N ALA A 184 -6.48 1.80 -2.47
CA ALA A 184 -7.62 1.12 -1.88
C ALA A 184 -8.07 1.81 -0.59
N SER A 185 -9.33 1.61 -0.23
CA SER A 185 -9.90 2.19 0.97
C SER A 185 -10.93 1.26 1.57
N LEU A 186 -10.94 1.18 2.89
CA LEU A 186 -11.93 0.45 3.63
C LEU A 186 -13.33 1.01 3.32
N THR A 187 -14.17 0.19 2.71
CA THR A 187 -15.51 0.54 2.25
C THR A 187 -16.52 -0.38 2.93
N PHE A 188 -17.53 0.19 3.55
CA PHE A 188 -18.61 -0.57 4.15
C PHE A 188 -19.76 -0.77 3.15
N TYR A 189 -20.51 -1.86 3.32
CA TYR A 189 -21.71 -2.12 2.53
C TYR A 189 -22.78 -2.81 3.40
N TYR A 190 -24.04 -2.60 3.04
CA TYR A 190 -25.18 -3.08 3.79
C TYR A 190 -26.33 -3.43 2.87
N ASP A 191 -27.24 -4.27 3.35
CA ASP A 191 -28.50 -4.54 2.67
C ASP A 191 -29.53 -3.46 3.02
N SER A 192 -29.90 -2.63 2.04
CA SER A 192 -30.86 -1.54 2.21
C SER A 192 -32.30 -1.99 2.45
N LEU A 193 -32.63 -3.26 2.29
CA LEU A 193 -33.91 -3.83 2.69
C LEU A 193 -33.91 -4.23 4.16
N ALA A 194 -32.76 -4.62 4.70
CA ALA A 194 -32.61 -5.00 6.11
C ALA A 194 -32.27 -3.81 7.03
N LEU A 195 -31.66 -2.76 6.47
CA LEU A 195 -31.13 -1.63 7.23
C LEU A 195 -31.35 -0.31 6.46
N ASP A 196 -32.28 0.52 6.95
CA ASP A 196 -32.60 1.80 6.32
C ASP A 196 -31.46 2.82 6.41
N LYS A 197 -30.80 2.88 7.58
CA LYS A 197 -29.69 3.81 7.85
C LYS A 197 -28.52 3.08 8.52
N PRO A 198 -27.42 2.86 7.82
CA PRO A 198 -26.26 2.21 8.40
C PRO A 198 -25.52 3.11 9.40
N PRO A 199 -24.81 2.53 10.39
CA PRO A 199 -23.93 3.28 11.30
C PRO A 199 -22.82 3.96 10.50
N ALA A 200 -22.59 5.24 10.77
CA ALA A 200 -21.66 6.06 10.00
C ALA A 200 -20.36 6.42 10.73
N THR A 201 -20.19 5.97 11.98
CA THR A 201 -18.97 6.11 12.78
C THR A 201 -18.68 4.83 13.53
N LEU A 202 -17.45 4.66 14.02
CA LEU A 202 -17.06 3.51 14.82
C LEU A 202 -17.90 3.39 16.09
N SER A 203 -18.20 4.50 16.75
CA SER A 203 -19.05 4.54 17.94
C SER A 203 -20.52 4.18 17.62
N GLU A 204 -21.04 4.68 16.48
CA GLU A 204 -22.37 4.29 16.01
C GLU A 204 -22.42 2.80 15.63
N LEU A 205 -21.33 2.25 15.05
CA LEU A 205 -21.22 0.83 14.73
C LEU A 205 -21.31 -0.03 16.01
N ALA A 206 -20.56 0.32 17.04
CA ALA A 206 -20.62 -0.40 18.32
C ALA A 206 -22.03 -0.37 18.94
N SER A 207 -22.65 0.80 18.97
CA SER A 207 -24.00 0.97 19.50
C SER A 207 -25.04 0.21 18.68
N TRP A 208 -24.94 0.27 17.35
CA TRP A 208 -25.83 -0.44 16.44
C TRP A 208 -25.70 -1.96 16.58
N THR A 209 -24.47 -2.47 16.71
CA THR A 209 -24.22 -3.91 16.88
C THR A 209 -24.83 -4.44 18.18
N GLN A 210 -24.77 -3.68 19.28
CA GLN A 210 -25.45 -4.04 20.53
C GLN A 210 -26.97 -4.10 20.40
N GLN A 211 -27.56 -3.23 19.57
CA GLN A 211 -29.01 -3.21 19.32
C GLN A 211 -29.43 -4.27 18.28
N ASN A 212 -28.50 -4.77 17.48
CA ASN A 212 -28.71 -5.75 16.43
C ASN A 212 -27.71 -6.91 16.57
N PRO A 213 -27.75 -7.69 17.65
CA PRO A 213 -26.77 -8.73 17.92
C PRO A 213 -26.74 -9.77 16.78
N GLY A 214 -25.56 -10.22 16.44
CA GLY A 214 -25.33 -11.21 15.41
C GLY A 214 -25.31 -10.65 13.98
N ARG A 215 -25.61 -9.36 13.75
CA ARG A 215 -25.75 -8.78 12.40
C ARG A 215 -24.49 -8.16 11.81
N PHE A 216 -23.39 -8.19 12.53
CA PHE A 216 -22.07 -7.74 12.09
C PHE A 216 -20.99 -8.69 12.56
N SER A 217 -19.91 -8.77 11.81
CA SER A 217 -18.66 -9.43 12.19
C SER A 217 -17.52 -8.92 11.31
N TYR A 218 -16.31 -9.39 11.61
CA TYR A 218 -15.12 -9.16 10.79
C TYR A 218 -14.32 -10.47 10.67
N PRO A 219 -13.53 -10.67 9.61
CA PRO A 219 -12.70 -11.86 9.47
C PRO A 219 -11.65 -11.94 10.57
N LYS A 220 -11.38 -13.15 11.07
CA LYS A 220 -10.38 -13.31 12.11
C LYS A 220 -8.97 -13.05 11.58
N PRO A 221 -8.06 -12.45 12.38
CA PRO A 221 -6.64 -12.42 12.04
C PRO A 221 -6.08 -13.83 11.78
N PRO A 222 -5.14 -14.03 10.84
CA PRO A 222 -4.39 -12.98 10.13
C PRO A 222 -5.03 -12.47 8.83
N ASP A 223 -6.32 -12.73 8.57
CA ASP A 223 -6.97 -12.26 7.34
C ASP A 223 -6.78 -10.74 7.15
N PHE A 224 -6.46 -10.33 5.93
CA PHE A 224 -6.15 -8.93 5.59
C PHE A 224 -7.30 -7.97 5.95
N LEU A 225 -8.56 -8.35 5.67
CA LEU A 225 -9.72 -7.50 5.99
C LEU A 225 -9.94 -7.40 7.50
N GLY A 226 -9.78 -8.51 8.22
CA GLY A 226 -9.85 -8.50 9.68
C GLY A 226 -8.80 -7.58 10.28
N MET A 227 -7.56 -7.69 9.83
CA MET A 227 -6.47 -6.80 10.26
C MET A 227 -6.74 -5.34 9.87
N SER A 228 -7.33 -5.08 8.71
CA SER A 228 -7.70 -3.73 8.28
C SER A 228 -8.77 -3.12 9.17
N PHE A 229 -9.77 -3.89 9.60
CA PHE A 229 -10.77 -3.43 10.56
C PHE A 229 -10.16 -3.10 11.93
N LEU A 230 -9.27 -3.95 12.43
CA LEU A 230 -8.59 -3.72 13.71
C LEU A 230 -7.68 -2.48 13.68
N LYS A 231 -6.94 -2.28 12.60
CA LYS A 231 -6.11 -1.08 12.39
C LYS A 231 -6.98 0.18 12.26
N TYR A 232 -8.07 0.11 11.49
CA TYR A 232 -9.03 1.19 11.37
C TYR A 232 -9.59 1.59 12.75
N ALA A 233 -10.06 0.61 13.52
CA ALA A 233 -10.58 0.86 14.87
C ALA A 233 -9.51 1.50 15.77
N LEU A 234 -8.28 0.98 15.77
CA LEU A 234 -7.17 1.54 16.55
C LEU A 234 -6.90 3.00 16.22
N VAL A 235 -6.79 3.34 14.92
CA VAL A 235 -6.52 4.72 14.48
C VAL A 235 -7.64 5.66 14.88
N ILE A 236 -8.91 5.29 14.64
CA ILE A 236 -10.06 6.13 14.98
C ILE A 236 -10.17 6.35 16.49
N LEU A 237 -9.95 5.32 17.30
CA LEU A 237 -9.99 5.44 18.77
C LEU A 237 -8.91 6.40 19.29
N HIS A 238 -7.72 6.37 18.72
CA HIS A 238 -6.66 7.33 19.07
C HIS A 238 -7.02 8.76 18.65
N GLU A 239 -7.57 8.96 17.47
CA GLU A 239 -8.00 10.29 17.01
C GLU A 239 -9.15 10.85 17.84
N GLN A 240 -10.10 10.01 18.26
CA GLN A 240 -11.18 10.41 19.17
C GLN A 240 -10.62 10.82 20.54
N ASN A 241 -9.71 10.03 21.10
CA ASN A 241 -9.03 10.38 22.34
C ASN A 241 -8.25 11.69 22.23
N ASP A 242 -7.55 11.93 21.11
CA ASP A 242 -6.81 13.18 20.89
C ASP A 242 -7.75 14.39 20.79
N ALA A 243 -8.92 14.22 20.15
CA ALA A 243 -9.93 15.27 20.06
C ALA A 243 -10.54 15.63 21.43
N GLU A 244 -10.71 14.63 22.31
CA GLU A 244 -11.29 14.82 23.64
C GLU A 244 -10.30 15.37 24.67
N THR A 245 -9.04 14.92 24.62
CA THR A 245 -8.03 15.20 25.65
C THR A 245 -7.01 16.26 25.24
N GLY A 246 -6.94 16.63 23.97
CA GLY A 246 -5.88 17.46 23.41
C GLY A 246 -4.53 16.76 23.36
N SER A 247 -4.47 15.45 23.52
CA SER A 247 -3.25 14.64 23.40
C SER A 247 -2.84 14.49 21.93
N ASN A 248 -1.73 13.82 21.69
CA ASN A 248 -1.24 13.46 20.36
C ASN A 248 -0.93 11.94 20.33
N SER A 249 -1.87 11.16 20.80
CA SER A 249 -1.69 9.70 20.91
C SER A 249 -1.63 9.01 19.55
N LYS A 250 -2.28 9.57 18.52
CA LYS A 250 -2.18 9.08 17.15
C LYS A 250 -0.74 9.08 16.63
N ALA A 251 0.07 10.07 16.96
CA ALA A 251 1.46 10.12 16.53
C ALA A 251 2.30 8.92 17.03
N GLN A 252 1.83 8.20 18.06
CA GLN A 252 2.46 6.97 18.52
C GLN A 252 2.27 5.82 17.52
N LEU A 253 1.21 5.86 16.73
CA LEU A 253 0.93 4.85 15.69
C LEU A 253 1.88 4.95 14.49
N ASP A 254 2.48 6.11 14.26
CA ASP A 254 3.48 6.35 13.22
C ASP A 254 4.88 5.87 13.65
N GLN A 255 5.05 5.48 14.93
CA GLN A 255 6.31 4.98 15.48
C GLN A 255 6.28 3.45 15.58
N PRO A 256 7.45 2.79 15.51
CA PRO A 256 7.55 1.36 15.73
C PRO A 256 7.00 0.94 17.10
N VAL A 257 6.42 -0.26 17.14
CA VAL A 257 6.03 -0.90 18.40
C VAL A 257 7.26 -1.21 19.25
N THR A 258 7.13 -1.01 20.54
CA THR A 258 8.13 -1.37 21.57
C THR A 258 7.42 -2.02 22.76
N GLU A 259 8.14 -2.76 23.59
CA GLU A 259 7.57 -3.33 24.81
C GLU A 259 7.02 -2.23 25.76
N ALA A 260 7.57 -1.01 25.68
CA ALA A 260 7.14 0.10 26.53
C ALA A 260 5.82 0.75 26.05
N ASN A 261 5.55 0.80 24.73
CA ASN A 261 4.37 1.49 24.20
C ASN A 261 3.21 0.53 23.83
N LYS A 262 3.47 -0.73 23.60
CA LYS A 262 2.55 -1.75 23.11
C LYS A 262 1.24 -1.79 23.92
N GLU A 263 1.34 -2.01 25.21
CA GLU A 263 0.16 -2.18 26.08
C GLU A 263 -0.66 -0.89 26.20
N VAL A 264 0.00 0.26 26.27
CA VAL A 264 -0.66 1.57 26.40
C VAL A 264 -1.43 1.90 25.12
N VAL A 265 -0.80 1.72 23.96
CA VAL A 265 -1.37 2.05 22.65
C VAL A 265 -2.54 1.10 22.31
N LEU A 266 -2.39 -0.19 22.56
CA LEU A 266 -3.43 -1.16 22.22
C LEU A 266 -4.59 -1.23 23.22
N LYS A 267 -4.51 -0.56 24.36
CA LYS A 267 -5.51 -0.62 25.43
C LYS A 267 -6.91 -0.21 24.95
N SER A 268 -7.02 0.88 24.22
CA SER A 268 -8.30 1.38 23.70
C SER A 268 -8.93 0.40 22.72
N LEU A 269 -8.11 -0.23 21.86
CA LEU A 269 -8.58 -1.26 20.95
C LEU A 269 -9.16 -2.46 21.70
N TRP A 270 -8.47 -2.96 22.72
CA TRP A 270 -8.96 -4.10 23.49
C TRP A 270 -10.26 -3.78 24.24
N GLN A 271 -10.37 -2.61 24.85
CA GLN A 271 -11.60 -2.18 25.51
C GLN A 271 -12.79 -2.07 24.52
N PHE A 272 -12.52 -1.56 23.33
CA PHE A 272 -13.52 -1.50 22.26
C PHE A 272 -13.97 -2.92 21.84
N LEU A 273 -13.03 -3.83 21.60
CA LEU A 273 -13.33 -5.19 21.19
C LEU A 273 -14.04 -6.01 22.29
N ASP A 274 -13.65 -5.84 23.57
CA ASP A 274 -14.33 -6.46 24.71
C ASP A 274 -15.81 -6.06 24.79
N THR A 275 -16.13 -4.83 24.37
CA THR A 275 -17.51 -4.32 24.29
C THR A 275 -18.24 -4.81 23.04
N LEU A 276 -17.54 -4.92 21.93
CA LEU A 276 -18.11 -5.25 20.62
C LEU A 276 -18.41 -6.76 20.48
N HIS A 277 -17.47 -7.62 20.88
CA HIS A 277 -17.50 -9.06 20.60
C HIS A 277 -18.77 -9.77 21.08
N PRO A 278 -19.32 -9.52 22.28
CA PRO A 278 -20.54 -10.20 22.73
C PRO A 278 -21.75 -10.00 21.81
N SER A 279 -21.73 -8.98 20.95
CA SER A 279 -22.82 -8.65 20.03
C SER A 279 -22.51 -9.00 18.57
N LEU A 280 -21.35 -9.57 18.29
CA LEU A 280 -21.00 -10.01 16.93
C LEU A 280 -21.75 -11.29 16.54
N TRP A 281 -21.68 -11.63 15.25
CA TRP A 281 -22.14 -12.92 14.73
C TRP A 281 -21.60 -14.07 15.59
N ARG A 282 -22.50 -15.02 15.95
CA ARG A 282 -22.18 -16.14 16.84
C ARG A 282 -21.62 -15.69 18.20
N ASP A 283 -22.10 -14.57 18.72
CA ASP A 283 -21.71 -14.01 20.03
C ASP A 283 -20.19 -13.77 20.14
N GLY A 284 -19.51 -13.51 19.00
CA GLY A 284 -18.06 -13.34 18.92
C GLY A 284 -17.24 -14.58 19.26
N GLN A 285 -17.87 -15.75 19.32
CA GLN A 285 -17.18 -17.05 19.54
C GLN A 285 -16.66 -17.64 18.23
N GLN A 286 -17.19 -17.20 17.11
CA GLN A 286 -16.77 -17.56 15.77
C GLN A 286 -16.64 -16.31 14.91
N PHE A 287 -15.70 -16.35 14.00
CA PHE A 287 -15.42 -15.25 13.06
C PHE A 287 -15.37 -15.77 11.64
N PRO A 288 -15.79 -14.99 10.63
CA PRO A 288 -15.51 -15.33 9.23
C PRO A 288 -14.02 -15.61 9.02
N GLN A 289 -13.71 -16.55 8.14
CA GLN A 289 -12.30 -16.89 7.82
C GLN A 289 -11.70 -15.94 6.78
N SER A 290 -12.56 -15.24 6.01
CA SER A 290 -12.16 -14.34 4.91
C SER A 290 -13.27 -13.37 4.54
N GLY A 291 -12.93 -12.33 3.76
CA GLY A 291 -13.91 -11.44 3.15
C GLY A 291 -14.92 -12.17 2.27
N ALA A 292 -14.51 -13.22 1.56
CA ALA A 292 -15.41 -14.01 0.74
C ALA A 292 -16.47 -14.76 1.58
N GLN A 293 -16.09 -15.25 2.77
CA GLN A 293 -17.07 -15.84 3.69
C GLN A 293 -17.98 -14.76 4.27
N MET A 294 -17.42 -13.62 4.68
CA MET A 294 -18.22 -12.49 5.19
C MET A 294 -19.27 -12.04 4.16
N ARG A 295 -18.90 -11.95 2.87
CA ARG A 295 -19.83 -11.64 1.78
C ARG A 295 -20.96 -12.68 1.66
N ARG A 296 -20.64 -13.99 1.75
CA ARG A 296 -21.65 -15.05 1.74
C ARG A 296 -22.63 -14.93 2.92
N LEU A 297 -22.14 -14.58 4.10
CA LEU A 297 -23.02 -14.37 5.26
C LEU A 297 -23.97 -13.17 5.07
N VAL A 298 -23.60 -12.17 4.26
CA VAL A 298 -24.53 -11.10 3.85
C VAL A 298 -25.55 -11.61 2.85
N ASP A 299 -25.15 -12.41 1.86
CA ASP A 299 -26.06 -13.03 0.89
C ASP A 299 -27.05 -13.96 1.57
N ASP A 300 -26.58 -14.76 2.53
CA ASP A 300 -27.39 -15.65 3.37
C ASP A 300 -28.25 -14.91 4.42
N THR A 301 -28.21 -13.58 4.44
CA THR A 301 -28.91 -12.71 5.40
C THR A 301 -28.53 -12.93 6.87
N GLU A 302 -27.44 -13.61 7.16
CA GLU A 302 -26.90 -13.73 8.53
C GLU A 302 -26.28 -12.41 8.99
N LEU A 303 -25.58 -11.70 8.11
CA LEU A 303 -25.08 -10.34 8.35
C LEU A 303 -25.93 -9.31 7.60
N SER A 304 -26.15 -8.15 8.19
CA SER A 304 -26.80 -7.00 7.54
C SER A 304 -25.82 -5.93 7.09
N LEU A 305 -24.60 -6.01 7.59
CA LEU A 305 -23.51 -5.04 7.39
C LEU A 305 -22.18 -5.78 7.28
N ALA A 306 -21.38 -5.39 6.30
CA ALA A 306 -20.02 -5.88 6.11
C ALA A 306 -19.14 -4.80 5.50
N PHE A 307 -17.89 -5.14 5.19
CA PHE A 307 -16.93 -4.21 4.58
C PHE A 307 -15.96 -4.95 3.66
N THR A 308 -15.29 -4.19 2.82
CA THR A 308 -14.22 -4.65 1.92
C THR A 308 -13.13 -3.59 1.85
N PHE A 309 -11.93 -3.98 1.43
CA PHE A 309 -10.86 -3.03 1.08
C PHE A 309 -10.80 -2.77 -0.43
N SER A 310 -11.67 -3.41 -1.22
CA SER A 310 -11.86 -3.20 -2.65
C SER A 310 -13.31 -2.75 -2.92
N GLY A 311 -13.54 -1.44 -2.91
CA GLY A 311 -14.87 -0.87 -3.17
C GLY A 311 -15.57 -1.42 -4.44
N PRO A 312 -14.85 -1.64 -5.55
CA PRO A 312 -15.39 -2.24 -6.77
C PRO A 312 -15.88 -3.68 -6.65
N GLU A 313 -15.40 -4.43 -5.67
CA GLU A 313 -15.84 -5.80 -5.40
C GLU A 313 -17.35 -5.89 -5.17
N VAL A 314 -17.92 -4.88 -4.50
CA VAL A 314 -19.35 -4.88 -4.14
C VAL A 314 -20.26 -4.85 -5.38
N PRO A 315 -20.15 -3.88 -6.31
CA PRO A 315 -20.95 -3.90 -7.52
C PRO A 315 -20.67 -5.11 -8.41
N ALA A 316 -19.43 -5.60 -8.46
CA ALA A 316 -19.10 -6.79 -9.20
C ALA A 316 -19.79 -8.04 -8.62
N ALA A 317 -19.85 -8.17 -7.29
CA ALA A 317 -20.57 -9.25 -6.62
C ALA A 317 -22.09 -9.20 -6.90
N VAL A 318 -22.69 -8.00 -6.88
CA VAL A 318 -24.11 -7.83 -7.24
C VAL A 318 -24.36 -8.22 -8.71
N GLN A 319 -23.47 -7.84 -9.62
CA GLN A 319 -23.59 -8.21 -11.04
C GLN A 319 -23.49 -9.72 -11.29
N ARG A 320 -22.70 -10.44 -10.48
CA ARG A 320 -22.56 -11.90 -10.56
C ARG A 320 -23.61 -12.66 -9.74
N TYR A 321 -24.55 -11.95 -9.09
CA TYR A 321 -25.53 -12.53 -8.17
C TYR A 321 -24.92 -13.21 -6.94
N ASP A 322 -23.72 -12.79 -6.54
CA ASP A 322 -23.07 -13.17 -5.27
C ASP A 322 -23.55 -12.28 -4.09
N LEU A 323 -24.28 -11.22 -4.40
CA LEU A 323 -24.94 -10.32 -3.45
C LEU A 323 -26.26 -9.82 -4.02
N PRO A 324 -27.28 -9.56 -3.21
CA PRO A 324 -28.58 -9.07 -3.67
C PRO A 324 -28.50 -7.63 -4.23
N PRO A 325 -29.41 -7.23 -5.12
CA PRO A 325 -29.40 -5.90 -5.75
C PRO A 325 -29.76 -4.76 -4.76
N SER A 326 -30.20 -5.09 -3.57
CA SER A 326 -30.46 -4.16 -2.45
C SER A 326 -29.19 -3.65 -1.76
N ILE A 327 -28.02 -4.23 -2.05
CA ILE A 327 -26.77 -3.81 -1.43
C ILE A 327 -26.39 -2.40 -1.84
N ARG A 328 -25.88 -1.64 -0.87
CA ARG A 328 -25.36 -0.27 -1.02
C ARG A 328 -24.03 -0.13 -0.30
N SER A 329 -23.06 0.47 -0.98
CA SER A 329 -21.78 0.84 -0.36
C SER A 329 -21.83 2.24 0.24
N TYR A 330 -21.09 2.43 1.32
CA TYR A 330 -20.92 3.73 1.97
C TYR A 330 -19.55 3.84 2.64
N ALA A 331 -19.14 5.06 2.95
CA ALA A 331 -17.93 5.36 3.71
C ALA A 331 -18.30 5.81 5.13
N MET A 332 -17.48 5.43 6.10
CA MET A 332 -17.61 5.94 7.47
C MET A 332 -17.29 7.44 7.50
N ARG A 333 -18.01 8.18 8.33
CA ARG A 333 -17.89 9.63 8.47
C ARG A 333 -16.63 10.04 9.25
N ASP A 334 -16.19 9.20 10.18
CA ASP A 334 -14.95 9.37 10.94
C ASP A 334 -13.68 9.01 10.12
N GLY A 335 -13.85 8.58 8.89
CA GLY A 335 -12.79 8.38 7.92
C GLY A 335 -12.77 6.96 7.35
N SER A 336 -11.98 6.79 6.31
CA SER A 336 -11.74 5.49 5.70
C SER A 336 -10.25 5.18 5.73
N LEU A 337 -9.89 4.04 6.30
CA LEU A 337 -8.50 3.56 6.22
C LEU A 337 -8.14 3.35 4.76
N SER A 338 -7.06 3.98 4.33
CA SER A 338 -6.64 3.96 2.92
C SER A 338 -5.15 3.70 2.81
N ASN A 339 -4.79 2.95 1.79
CA ASN A 339 -3.39 2.76 1.43
C ASN A 339 -3.18 2.90 -0.08
N THR A 340 -1.92 3.07 -0.45
CA THR A 340 -1.46 3.02 -1.83
C THR A 340 -0.95 1.61 -2.12
N HIS A 341 -1.23 1.12 -3.31
CA HIS A 341 -0.56 -0.08 -3.82
C HIS A 341 0.70 0.36 -4.55
N PHE A 342 1.77 -0.40 -4.35
CA PHE A 342 3.05 -0.14 -5.00
C PHE A 342 3.48 -1.33 -5.84
N VAL A 343 4.37 -1.06 -6.78
CA VAL A 343 5.18 -2.08 -7.45
C VAL A 343 6.64 -1.82 -7.16
N ALA A 344 7.37 -2.87 -6.83
CA ALA A 344 8.79 -2.82 -6.52
C ALA A 344 9.58 -3.81 -7.39
N ILE A 345 10.84 -3.49 -7.63
CA ILE A 345 11.78 -4.30 -8.41
C ILE A 345 12.78 -4.91 -7.43
N PRO A 346 12.95 -6.23 -7.36
CA PRO A 346 14.01 -6.85 -6.57
C PRO A 346 15.41 -6.44 -7.04
N TYR A 347 16.36 -6.39 -6.11
CA TYR A 347 17.75 -6.01 -6.36
C TYR A 347 18.45 -6.92 -7.40
N ASN A 348 17.99 -8.16 -7.52
CA ASN A 348 18.55 -9.21 -8.40
C ASN A 348 17.65 -9.54 -9.60
N ALA A 349 16.66 -8.69 -9.90
CA ALA A 349 15.76 -8.88 -11.04
C ALA A 349 16.56 -9.13 -12.33
N SER A 350 16.10 -10.08 -13.15
CA SER A 350 16.75 -10.40 -14.43
C SER A 350 16.51 -9.33 -15.49
N HIS A 351 15.40 -8.60 -15.40
CA HIS A 351 14.96 -7.63 -16.42
C HIS A 351 14.55 -6.29 -15.78
N PRO A 352 15.48 -5.60 -15.04
CA PRO A 352 15.11 -4.42 -14.26
C PRO A 352 14.71 -3.22 -15.13
N GLU A 353 15.26 -3.05 -16.33
CA GLU A 353 14.88 -1.98 -17.25
C GLU A 353 13.48 -2.21 -17.81
N ALA A 354 13.17 -3.43 -18.22
CA ALA A 354 11.83 -3.78 -18.70
C ALA A 354 10.78 -3.66 -17.57
N ALA A 355 11.12 -4.04 -16.34
CA ALA A 355 10.26 -3.86 -15.17
C ALA A 355 9.95 -2.38 -14.90
N GLN A 356 10.91 -1.47 -15.10
CA GLN A 356 10.69 -0.02 -15.02
C GLN A 356 9.75 0.49 -16.14
N LEU A 357 9.83 -0.05 -17.36
CA LEU A 357 8.88 0.28 -18.43
C LEU A 357 7.47 -0.17 -18.07
N VAL A 358 7.33 -1.39 -17.54
CA VAL A 358 6.04 -1.90 -17.04
C VAL A 358 5.48 -0.99 -15.95
N ALA A 359 6.28 -0.65 -14.93
CA ALA A 359 5.86 0.22 -13.84
C ALA A 359 5.43 1.60 -14.35
N ASN A 360 6.19 2.20 -15.27
CA ASN A 360 5.82 3.49 -15.87
C ASN A 360 4.54 3.39 -16.73
N PHE A 361 4.32 2.27 -17.42
CA PHE A 361 3.07 2.03 -18.16
C PHE A 361 1.88 1.91 -17.20
N LEU A 362 1.98 1.11 -16.14
CA LEU A 362 0.93 0.97 -15.12
C LEU A 362 0.58 2.31 -14.45
N LEU A 363 1.53 3.24 -14.40
CA LEU A 363 1.37 4.60 -13.87
C LEU A 363 0.95 5.62 -14.96
N SER A 364 0.75 5.21 -16.21
CA SER A 364 0.32 6.12 -17.28
C SER A 364 -1.13 6.55 -17.10
N PRO A 365 -1.52 7.75 -17.58
CA PRO A 365 -2.91 8.20 -17.56
C PRO A 365 -3.88 7.22 -18.24
N GLU A 366 -3.45 6.57 -19.34
CA GLU A 366 -4.21 5.55 -20.04
C GLU A 366 -4.49 4.33 -19.15
N ALA A 367 -3.47 3.72 -18.58
CA ALA A 367 -3.58 2.54 -17.74
C ALA A 367 -4.37 2.84 -16.45
N GLN A 368 -4.14 4.00 -15.85
CA GLN A 368 -4.83 4.44 -14.64
C GLN A 368 -6.32 4.74 -14.91
N ALA A 369 -6.65 5.38 -16.03
CA ALA A 369 -8.04 5.65 -16.41
C ALA A 369 -8.80 4.36 -16.75
N TYR A 370 -8.16 3.41 -17.44
CA TYR A 370 -8.76 2.12 -17.74
C TYR A 370 -9.00 1.31 -16.47
N LYS A 371 -8.00 1.24 -15.58
CA LYS A 371 -8.10 0.57 -14.28
C LYS A 371 -9.23 1.11 -13.41
N GLN A 372 -9.44 2.43 -13.41
CA GLN A 372 -10.44 3.09 -12.58
C GLN A 372 -11.88 2.85 -13.05
N GLN A 373 -12.10 2.31 -14.25
CA GLN A 373 -13.45 1.99 -14.71
C GLN A 373 -14.07 0.88 -13.85
N PRO A 374 -15.32 1.07 -13.34
CA PRO A 374 -15.98 0.08 -12.50
C PRO A 374 -16.20 -1.29 -13.16
N SER A 375 -16.28 -1.32 -14.50
CA SER A 375 -16.40 -2.55 -15.28
C SER A 375 -15.08 -3.29 -15.47
N VAL A 376 -13.94 -2.66 -15.19
CA VAL A 376 -12.60 -3.22 -15.32
C VAL A 376 -12.09 -3.72 -13.98
N TRP A 377 -11.73 -2.77 -13.11
CA TRP A 377 -11.33 -3.05 -11.74
C TRP A 377 -11.96 -2.02 -10.77
N GLY A 378 -12.03 -0.73 -11.18
CA GLY A 378 -12.56 0.35 -10.37
C GLY A 378 -11.57 0.89 -9.33
N ASP A 379 -10.32 0.43 -9.36
CA ASP A 379 -9.29 0.86 -8.43
C ASP A 379 -8.93 2.33 -8.65
N LYS A 380 -8.89 3.11 -7.57
CA LYS A 380 -8.69 4.55 -7.63
C LYS A 380 -7.30 4.90 -8.16
N THR A 381 -7.25 5.87 -9.07
CA THR A 381 -5.97 6.37 -9.59
C THR A 381 -5.13 7.05 -8.51
N VAL A 382 -3.80 6.91 -8.62
CA VAL A 382 -2.81 7.66 -7.84
C VAL A 382 -2.44 8.99 -8.49
N LEU A 383 -2.93 9.26 -9.72
CA LEU A 383 -2.62 10.47 -10.46
C LEU A 383 -3.45 11.65 -9.94
N VAL A 384 -2.82 12.80 -9.83
CA VAL A 384 -3.48 14.05 -9.42
C VAL A 384 -4.05 14.74 -10.66
N GLN A 385 -5.36 14.90 -10.72
CA GLN A 385 -6.06 15.44 -11.89
C GLN A 385 -5.50 16.79 -12.38
N ALA A 386 -5.09 17.66 -11.44
CA ALA A 386 -4.51 18.97 -11.78
C ALA A 386 -3.13 18.87 -12.47
N MET A 387 -2.46 17.73 -12.39
CA MET A 387 -1.17 17.48 -13.05
C MET A 387 -1.32 16.91 -14.47
N LEU A 388 -2.55 16.58 -14.88
CA LEU A 388 -2.86 15.97 -16.17
C LEU A 388 -3.23 17.03 -17.20
N SER A 389 -2.89 16.78 -18.47
CA SER A 389 -3.39 17.61 -19.58
C SER A 389 -4.93 17.46 -19.75
N PRO A 390 -5.60 18.41 -20.42
CA PRO A 390 -7.04 18.29 -20.69
C PRO A 390 -7.42 16.98 -21.42
N GLU A 391 -6.58 16.50 -22.33
CA GLU A 391 -6.75 15.24 -23.07
C GLU A 391 -6.63 14.05 -22.13
N GLN A 392 -5.65 14.06 -21.23
CA GLN A 392 -5.46 13.01 -20.22
C GLN A 392 -6.60 12.99 -19.20
N GLN A 393 -7.08 14.18 -18.74
CA GLN A 393 -8.24 14.27 -17.86
C GLN A 393 -9.51 13.71 -18.51
N ALA A 394 -9.65 13.86 -19.83
CA ALA A 394 -10.80 13.32 -20.56
C ALA A 394 -10.90 11.79 -20.52
N LEU A 395 -9.77 11.07 -20.31
CA LEU A 395 -9.75 9.62 -20.17
C LEU A 395 -10.47 9.15 -18.90
N PHE A 396 -10.51 9.97 -17.86
CA PHE A 396 -11.10 9.66 -16.55
C PHE A 396 -12.62 9.96 -16.46
N LYS A 397 -13.27 10.28 -17.56
CA LYS A 397 -14.72 10.47 -17.60
C LYS A 397 -15.41 9.13 -17.39
N THR A 398 -16.02 8.96 -16.22
CA THR A 398 -16.68 7.72 -15.83
C THR A 398 -18.09 7.62 -16.41
N THR A 399 -18.50 6.40 -16.72
CA THR A 399 -19.92 6.04 -16.93
C THR A 399 -20.69 6.13 -15.61
N LYS A 400 -22.02 6.18 -15.67
CA LYS A 400 -22.86 6.19 -14.46
C LYS A 400 -22.52 5.01 -13.56
N PRO A 401 -22.19 5.23 -12.28
CA PRO A 401 -21.80 4.15 -11.37
C PRO A 401 -23.00 3.20 -11.11
N HIS A 402 -22.68 1.94 -10.82
CA HIS A 402 -23.68 0.96 -10.38
C HIS A 402 -24.33 1.43 -9.07
N PRO A 403 -25.63 1.18 -8.81
CA PRO A 403 -26.33 1.60 -7.58
C PRO A 403 -25.69 1.11 -6.28
N SER A 404 -25.01 -0.05 -6.30
CA SER A 404 -24.27 -0.59 -5.16
C SER A 404 -22.83 -0.08 -5.04
N ALA A 405 -22.31 0.64 -6.04
CA ALA A 405 -20.98 1.19 -5.98
C ALA A 405 -20.92 2.34 -4.96
N LEU A 406 -19.75 2.49 -4.33
CA LEU A 406 -19.46 3.67 -3.52
C LEU A 406 -19.49 4.92 -4.43
N ALA A 407 -20.20 5.96 -4.02
CA ALA A 407 -20.16 7.23 -4.75
C ALA A 407 -18.73 7.79 -4.79
N PHE A 408 -18.34 8.38 -5.92
CA PHE A 408 -16.97 8.85 -6.17
C PHE A 408 -16.43 9.77 -5.07
N ASP A 409 -17.31 10.60 -4.51
CA ASP A 409 -16.96 11.56 -3.47
C ASP A 409 -17.41 11.16 -2.06
N ALA A 410 -17.79 9.90 -1.84
CA ALA A 410 -18.30 9.42 -0.55
C ALA A 410 -17.22 9.43 0.54
N ILE A 411 -15.96 9.11 0.20
CA ILE A 411 -14.85 9.20 1.14
C ILE A 411 -14.44 10.66 1.28
N LYS A 412 -14.92 11.31 2.33
CA LYS A 412 -14.59 12.70 2.62
C LYS A 412 -13.27 12.87 3.38
N ARG A 413 -12.83 11.80 4.04
CA ARG A 413 -11.62 11.76 4.85
C ARG A 413 -10.98 10.38 4.74
N THR A 414 -9.68 10.36 4.54
CA THR A 414 -8.86 9.16 4.63
C THR A 414 -8.04 9.19 5.92
N VAL A 415 -7.80 8.04 6.50
CA VAL A 415 -6.85 7.83 7.59
C VAL A 415 -5.74 6.90 7.11
N SER A 416 -4.53 7.20 7.55
CA SER A 416 -3.34 6.44 7.16
C SER A 416 -3.22 5.14 7.95
N GLU A 417 -2.59 4.14 7.35
CA GLU A 417 -2.16 2.94 8.03
C GLU A 417 -1.18 3.27 9.17
N PRO A 418 -1.23 2.58 10.30
CA PRO A 418 -0.21 2.68 11.33
C PRO A 418 1.10 2.03 10.87
N HIS A 419 2.21 2.31 11.59
CA HIS A 419 3.50 1.69 11.30
C HIS A 419 3.39 0.16 11.22
N PRO A 420 4.04 -0.50 10.25
CA PRO A 420 3.85 -1.94 9.96
C PRO A 420 4.04 -2.87 11.16
N SER A 421 4.94 -2.51 12.10
CA SER A 421 5.19 -3.32 13.30
C SER A 421 3.98 -3.48 14.22
N TRP A 422 2.93 -2.64 14.10
CA TRP A 422 1.68 -2.80 14.84
C TRP A 422 0.87 -4.00 14.38
N VAL A 423 1.06 -4.48 13.15
CA VAL A 423 0.34 -5.66 12.61
C VAL A 423 0.57 -6.89 13.49
N ASP A 424 1.83 -7.21 13.77
CA ASP A 424 2.18 -8.37 14.60
C ASP A 424 1.69 -8.19 16.04
N ALA A 425 1.82 -6.99 16.60
CA ALA A 425 1.38 -6.71 17.96
C ALA A 425 -0.15 -6.85 18.12
N ILE A 426 -0.93 -6.35 17.14
CA ILE A 426 -2.39 -6.51 17.11
C ILE A 426 -2.74 -8.00 16.95
N MET A 427 -2.12 -8.69 16.00
CA MET A 427 -2.41 -10.10 15.73
C MET A 427 -2.14 -10.99 16.95
N GLN A 428 -0.97 -10.86 17.57
CA GLN A 428 -0.60 -11.62 18.77
C GLN A 428 -1.53 -11.29 19.96
N GLY A 429 -1.82 -10.00 20.17
CA GLY A 429 -2.73 -9.56 21.23
C GLY A 429 -4.14 -10.08 21.02
N TRP A 430 -4.63 -10.08 19.78
CA TRP A 430 -5.94 -10.63 19.43
C TRP A 430 -6.00 -12.15 19.66
N GLN A 431 -5.01 -12.89 19.19
CA GLN A 431 -4.92 -14.34 19.39
C GLN A 431 -4.87 -14.72 20.86
N THR A 432 -4.13 -13.97 21.67
CA THR A 432 -4.00 -14.22 23.11
C THR A 432 -5.34 -13.96 23.85
N ARG A 433 -6.12 -12.95 23.44
CA ARG A 433 -7.36 -12.52 24.12
C ARG A 433 -8.59 -13.28 23.64
N TYR A 434 -8.69 -13.51 22.32
CA TYR A 434 -9.89 -13.97 21.65
C TYR A 434 -9.66 -15.22 20.78
N GLY A 435 -8.42 -15.64 20.63
CA GLY A 435 -8.11 -16.88 19.92
C GLY A 435 -8.73 -18.07 20.65
N VAL A 436 -9.79 -18.64 20.05
CA VAL A 436 -10.42 -19.85 20.59
C VAL A 436 -9.40 -20.96 20.60
N SER A 437 -9.10 -21.51 21.76
CA SER A 437 -8.37 -22.78 21.85
C SER A 437 -9.15 -23.81 21.04
N GLN A 438 -8.55 -24.32 19.96
CA GLN A 438 -9.10 -25.42 19.17
C GLN A 438 -9.09 -26.70 20.01
#